data_69ba1ff328e6bc210c1de29b13f62b76
#
_entry.id   69ba1ff328e6bc210c1de29b13f62b76
#
_cell.length_a   1.000
_cell.length_b   1.000
_cell.length_c   1.000
_cell.angle_alpha   90.00
_cell.angle_beta   90.00
_cell.angle_gamma   90.00
#
_symmetry.space_group_name_H-M   'P 1'
#
loop_
_entity.id
_entity.type
_entity.pdbx_description
1 polymer ?
#
loop_
_entity_poly.entity_id
_entity_poly.type
_entity_poly.pdbx_seq_one_letter_code
_entity_poly.pdbx_strand_id
1 'polypeptide(L)'
;MADKYPVRRSGVGSHDVREIGLRDLLFYADGSSVLDIGCNRGHVGYEFYRHGATKVHGCDIDVPSINCARQWFTELTIESKFEVVDLTKGPAELNKFFGEMKYDIVLFVGVLHKLKRVMPPKVLADLVLSLGERSLKYLGWNGYVEDLDFMDDNLTQRTAGLRRIHLSEFAAPGIAAVWKRF
;
A
#
# COMPACT_ATOMS: atom_id res chain seq x y z
N MET A 1 -23.83 16.67 0.24
CA MET A 1 -23.93 15.31 0.86
C MET A 1 -22.98 15.31 2.02
N ALA A 2 -23.47 15.09 3.24
CA ALA A 2 -22.63 15.07 4.41
C ALA A 2 -21.74 13.82 4.37
N ASP A 3 -20.45 14.02 4.69
CA ASP A 3 -19.44 12.96 4.80
C ASP A 3 -19.95 11.83 5.70
N LYS A 4 -20.40 10.73 5.11
CA LYS A 4 -20.86 9.53 5.81
C LYS A 4 -19.70 8.71 6.40
N TYR A 5 -18.46 9.14 6.20
CA TYR A 5 -17.29 8.46 6.72
C TYR A 5 -17.09 8.90 8.18
N PRO A 6 -16.93 7.95 9.10
CA PRO A 6 -16.57 8.30 10.46
C PRO A 6 -15.17 8.92 10.43
N VAL A 7 -15.13 10.24 10.29
CA VAL A 7 -13.93 11.01 10.63
C VAL A 7 -13.61 10.58 12.06
N ARG A 8 -12.53 9.83 12.26
CA ARG A 8 -11.98 9.70 13.60
C ARG A 8 -11.73 11.14 14.04
N ARG A 9 -12.51 11.60 15.00
CA ARG A 9 -12.17 12.76 15.81
C ARG A 9 -10.97 12.37 16.68
N SER A 10 -9.83 12.23 16.05
CA SER A 10 -8.56 12.35 16.73
C SER A 10 -8.34 13.85 16.88
N GLY A 11 -8.04 14.28 18.07
CA GLY A 11 -7.87 15.70 18.40
C GLY A 11 -6.94 16.40 17.42
N VAL A 12 -7.15 17.69 17.32
CA VAL A 12 -6.46 18.66 16.48
C VAL A 12 -5.06 18.17 16.04
N GLY A 13 -4.89 17.89 14.73
CA GLY A 13 -3.58 17.67 14.10
C GLY A 13 -3.12 16.25 13.85
N SER A 14 -3.92 15.21 14.09
CA SER A 14 -3.49 13.86 13.70
C SER A 14 -3.82 13.58 12.24
N HIS A 15 -2.87 13.89 11.37
CA HIS A 15 -2.77 13.20 10.08
C HIS A 15 -2.69 11.69 10.33
N ASP A 16 -3.40 10.88 9.54
CA ASP A 16 -3.27 9.42 9.69
C ASP A 16 -1.78 9.08 9.50
N VAL A 17 -1.18 8.47 10.53
CA VAL A 17 0.26 8.14 10.55
C VAL A 17 0.65 7.32 9.31
N ARG A 18 -0.30 6.62 8.72
CA ARG A 18 -0.13 5.81 7.51
C ARG A 18 0.15 6.62 6.23
N GLU A 19 -0.26 7.89 6.18
CA GLU A 19 -0.05 8.76 5.02
C GLU A 19 1.20 9.62 5.15
N ILE A 20 1.78 9.70 6.36
CA ILE A 20 2.95 10.54 6.60
C ILE A 20 4.11 10.04 5.73
N GLY A 21 4.70 10.96 4.99
CA GLY A 21 5.84 10.70 4.09
C GLY A 21 5.46 10.13 2.71
N LEU A 22 4.19 9.79 2.46
CA LEU A 22 3.72 9.29 1.16
C LEU A 22 2.75 10.25 0.45
N ARG A 23 2.49 11.43 1.03
CA ARG A 23 1.56 12.42 0.45
C ARG A 23 1.96 12.89 -0.94
N ASP A 24 3.25 12.93 -1.22
CA ASP A 24 3.75 13.31 -2.55
C ASP A 24 3.32 12.32 -3.63
N LEU A 25 3.00 11.07 -3.28
CA LEU A 25 2.44 10.11 -4.23
C LEU A 25 1.03 10.51 -4.71
N LEU A 26 0.27 11.27 -3.92
CA LEU A 26 -1.05 11.75 -4.31
C LEU A 26 -1.01 12.67 -5.54
N PHE A 27 0.12 13.36 -5.79
CA PHE A 27 0.32 14.12 -7.03
C PHE A 27 0.34 13.26 -8.30
N TYR A 28 0.58 11.96 -8.16
CA TYR A 28 0.61 10.99 -9.26
C TYR A 28 -0.63 10.10 -9.31
N ALA A 29 -1.66 10.43 -8.51
CA ALA A 29 -2.88 9.64 -8.41
C ALA A 29 -3.80 9.80 -9.63
N ASP A 30 -3.83 10.97 -10.24
CA ASP A 30 -4.75 11.27 -11.34
C ASP A 30 -4.56 10.29 -12.51
N GLY A 31 -5.66 9.66 -12.92
CA GLY A 31 -5.70 8.62 -13.95
C GLY A 31 -5.01 7.28 -13.56
N SER A 32 -4.48 7.15 -12.33
CA SER A 32 -3.71 5.98 -11.94
C SER A 32 -4.56 4.79 -11.48
N SER A 33 -3.94 3.61 -11.56
CA SER A 33 -4.37 2.37 -10.90
C SER A 33 -3.54 2.15 -9.63
N VAL A 34 -4.21 1.83 -8.51
CA VAL A 34 -3.59 1.69 -7.19
C VAL A 34 -3.85 0.30 -6.61
N LEU A 35 -2.82 -0.33 -6.05
CA LEU A 35 -2.93 -1.54 -5.21
C LEU A 35 -2.48 -1.21 -3.79
N ASP A 36 -3.38 -1.32 -2.83
CA ASP A 36 -3.13 -1.07 -1.41
C ASP A 36 -3.00 -2.40 -0.63
N ILE A 37 -1.77 -2.72 -0.23
CA ILE A 37 -1.43 -3.96 0.48
C ILE A 37 -1.51 -3.73 1.99
N GLY A 38 -2.41 -4.45 2.67
CA GLY A 38 -2.77 -4.21 4.06
C GLY A 38 -3.69 -3.00 4.21
N CYS A 39 -4.65 -2.88 3.29
CA CYS A 39 -5.49 -1.69 3.12
C CYS A 39 -6.41 -1.38 4.31
N ASN A 40 -6.56 -2.31 5.28
CA ASN A 40 -7.50 -2.16 6.38
C ASN A 40 -8.90 -1.81 5.83
N ARG A 41 -9.49 -0.70 6.25
CA ARG A 41 -10.81 -0.22 5.81
C ARG A 41 -10.77 0.60 4.51
N GLY A 42 -9.66 0.63 3.80
CA GLY A 42 -9.52 1.30 2.51
C GLY A 42 -9.29 2.81 2.56
N HIS A 43 -8.91 3.38 3.71
CA HIS A 43 -8.73 4.84 3.85
C HIS A 43 -7.67 5.42 2.92
N VAL A 44 -6.50 4.75 2.83
CA VAL A 44 -5.41 5.23 1.97
C VAL A 44 -5.85 5.16 0.51
N GLY A 45 -6.43 4.04 0.07
CA GLY A 45 -6.98 3.91 -1.27
C GLY A 45 -8.05 4.97 -1.58
N TYR A 46 -8.88 5.35 -0.61
CA TYR A 46 -9.87 6.41 -0.76
C TYR A 46 -9.24 7.79 -0.99
N GLU A 47 -8.14 8.11 -0.31
CA GLU A 47 -7.41 9.37 -0.59
C GLU A 47 -6.86 9.38 -2.01
N PHE A 48 -6.34 8.27 -2.54
CA PHE A 48 -5.94 8.19 -3.95
C PHE A 48 -7.14 8.39 -4.90
N TYR A 49 -8.30 7.80 -4.60
CA TYR A 49 -9.52 8.07 -5.36
C TYR A 49 -9.88 9.56 -5.39
N ARG A 50 -9.83 10.25 -4.23
CA ARG A 50 -10.09 11.68 -4.15
C ARG A 50 -9.13 12.55 -4.97
N HIS A 51 -7.94 12.04 -5.26
CA HIS A 51 -6.92 12.67 -6.09
C HIS A 51 -6.90 12.15 -7.53
N GLY A 52 -7.99 11.51 -7.98
CA GLY A 52 -8.21 11.18 -9.39
C GLY A 52 -7.79 9.77 -9.80
N ALA A 53 -7.44 8.87 -8.86
CA ALA A 53 -7.23 7.46 -9.22
C ALA A 53 -8.49 6.86 -9.83
N THR A 54 -8.33 6.10 -10.92
CA THR A 54 -9.43 5.49 -11.68
C THR A 54 -9.66 4.03 -11.30
N LYS A 55 -8.72 3.42 -10.59
CA LYS A 55 -8.80 2.06 -10.07
C LYS A 55 -8.15 1.98 -8.70
N VAL A 56 -8.85 1.40 -7.74
CA VAL A 56 -8.32 1.09 -6.41
C VAL A 56 -8.63 -0.35 -6.04
N HIS A 57 -7.60 -1.16 -5.95
CA HIS A 57 -7.68 -2.52 -5.40
C HIS A 57 -6.96 -2.57 -4.06
N GLY A 58 -7.41 -3.44 -3.17
CA GLY A 58 -6.75 -3.60 -1.87
C GLY A 58 -6.94 -4.98 -1.27
N CYS A 59 -6.09 -5.32 -0.33
CA CYS A 59 -6.23 -6.55 0.45
C CYS A 59 -5.80 -6.37 1.90
N ASP A 60 -6.43 -7.14 2.76
CA ASP A 60 -6.08 -7.26 4.18
C ASP A 60 -6.51 -8.65 4.68
N ILE A 61 -5.96 -9.11 5.80
CA ILE A 61 -6.38 -10.36 6.44
C ILE A 61 -7.65 -10.17 7.26
N ASP A 62 -7.97 -8.93 7.66
CA ASP A 62 -9.10 -8.62 8.54
C ASP A 62 -10.42 -8.53 7.78
N VAL A 63 -11.25 -9.57 7.93
CA VAL A 63 -12.55 -9.68 7.23
C VAL A 63 -13.47 -8.48 7.50
N PRO A 64 -13.67 -8.01 8.75
CA PRO A 64 -14.48 -6.82 9.03
C PRO A 64 -13.98 -5.57 8.31
N SER A 65 -12.67 -5.35 8.24
CA SER A 65 -12.07 -4.22 7.54
C SER A 65 -12.34 -4.28 6.05
N ILE A 66 -12.15 -5.44 5.43
CA ILE A 66 -12.42 -5.63 4.00
C ILE A 66 -13.90 -5.41 3.66
N ASN A 67 -14.81 -5.91 4.51
CA ASN A 67 -16.24 -5.66 4.31
C ASN A 67 -16.58 -4.17 4.39
N CYS A 68 -15.94 -3.44 5.30
CA CYS A 68 -16.08 -1.99 5.39
C CYS A 68 -15.54 -1.30 4.12
N ALA A 69 -14.35 -1.67 3.64
CA ALA A 69 -13.78 -1.13 2.40
C ALA A 69 -14.69 -1.39 1.20
N ARG A 70 -15.19 -2.61 1.04
CA ARG A 70 -16.14 -2.97 -0.03
C ARG A 70 -17.38 -2.10 0.00
N GLN A 71 -17.99 -1.93 1.20
CA GLN A 71 -19.19 -1.11 1.36
C GLN A 71 -18.92 0.35 0.95
N TRP A 72 -17.80 0.94 1.40
CA TRP A 72 -17.48 2.32 1.06
C TRP A 72 -17.30 2.53 -0.43
N PHE A 73 -16.54 1.64 -1.07
CA PHE A 73 -16.20 1.77 -2.49
C PHE A 73 -17.37 1.43 -3.41
N THR A 74 -18.39 0.70 -2.94
CA THR A 74 -19.61 0.43 -3.73
C THR A 74 -20.38 1.72 -4.07
N GLU A 75 -20.29 2.76 -3.24
CA GLU A 75 -20.95 4.05 -3.46
C GLU A 75 -20.15 4.98 -4.39
N LEU A 76 -18.94 4.60 -4.79
CA LEU A 76 -18.02 5.43 -5.59
C LEU A 76 -18.04 5.02 -7.06
N THR A 77 -17.84 6.01 -7.94
CA THR A 77 -17.71 5.77 -9.39
C THR A 77 -16.27 5.44 -9.73
N ILE A 78 -15.81 4.26 -9.32
CA ILE A 78 -14.42 3.80 -9.51
C ILE A 78 -14.37 2.28 -9.67
N GLU A 79 -13.46 1.77 -10.49
CA GLU A 79 -13.13 0.35 -10.49
C GLU A 79 -12.46 -0.03 -9.17
N SER A 80 -13.12 -0.85 -8.37
CA SER A 80 -12.59 -1.25 -7.07
C SER A 80 -12.73 -2.74 -6.80
N LYS A 81 -11.73 -3.30 -6.09
CA LYS A 81 -11.72 -4.69 -5.66
C LYS A 81 -10.97 -4.81 -4.33
N PHE A 82 -11.66 -5.32 -3.31
CA PHE A 82 -11.07 -5.54 -1.98
C PHE A 82 -11.22 -7.00 -1.59
N GLU A 83 -10.10 -7.65 -1.24
CA GLU A 83 -10.07 -9.09 -0.97
C GLU A 83 -9.44 -9.42 0.39
N VAL A 84 -9.99 -10.46 1.02
CA VAL A 84 -9.39 -11.03 2.23
C VAL A 84 -8.22 -11.91 1.81
N VAL A 85 -7.01 -11.48 2.12
CA VAL A 85 -5.77 -12.16 1.70
C VAL A 85 -4.84 -12.36 2.89
N ASP A 86 -4.46 -13.59 3.12
CA ASP A 86 -3.42 -13.94 4.09
C ASP A 86 -2.04 -13.86 3.43
N LEU A 87 -1.39 -12.72 3.55
CA LEU A 87 -0.07 -12.46 2.97
C LEU A 87 1.03 -13.37 3.54
N THR A 88 0.80 -14.01 4.70
CA THR A 88 1.78 -14.94 5.28
C THR A 88 2.02 -16.18 4.40
N LYS A 89 1.08 -16.46 3.49
CA LYS A 89 1.20 -17.53 2.48
C LYS A 89 2.06 -17.14 1.27
N GLY A 90 2.60 -15.91 1.27
CA GLY A 90 3.50 -15.42 0.24
C GLY A 90 2.81 -14.94 -1.05
N PRO A 91 3.61 -14.65 -2.11
CA PRO A 91 3.10 -14.01 -3.33
C PRO A 91 2.06 -14.83 -4.10
N ALA A 92 2.10 -16.16 -3.98
CA ALA A 92 1.12 -17.03 -4.65
C ALA A 92 -0.33 -16.75 -4.17
N GLU A 93 -0.49 -16.31 -2.92
CA GLU A 93 -1.80 -15.96 -2.40
C GLU A 93 -2.34 -14.67 -3.03
N LEU A 94 -1.49 -13.66 -3.24
CA LEU A 94 -1.87 -12.47 -4.01
C LEU A 94 -2.31 -12.82 -5.44
N ASN A 95 -1.61 -13.76 -6.08
CA ASN A 95 -1.91 -14.17 -7.45
C ASN A 95 -3.28 -14.81 -7.60
N LYS A 96 -3.80 -15.50 -6.58
CA LYS A 96 -5.15 -16.08 -6.61
C LYS A 96 -6.24 -15.01 -6.77
N PHE A 97 -6.05 -13.83 -6.17
CA PHE A 97 -7.06 -12.77 -6.14
C PHE A 97 -6.85 -11.72 -7.21
N PHE A 98 -5.61 -11.36 -7.49
CA PHE A 98 -5.26 -10.28 -8.40
C PHE A 98 -4.55 -10.75 -9.69
N GLY A 99 -4.33 -12.07 -9.85
CA GLY A 99 -3.59 -12.59 -11.00
C GLY A 99 -2.20 -11.95 -11.11
N GLU A 100 -1.77 -11.69 -12.32
CA GLU A 100 -0.51 -10.98 -12.64
C GLU A 100 -0.74 -9.48 -12.93
N MET A 101 -1.87 -8.92 -12.47
CA MET A 101 -2.18 -7.51 -12.69
C MET A 101 -1.07 -6.61 -12.16
N LYS A 102 -0.79 -5.57 -12.94
CA LYS A 102 0.14 -4.50 -12.58
C LYS A 102 -0.62 -3.21 -12.34
N TYR A 103 -0.03 -2.34 -11.54
CA TYR A 103 -0.65 -1.09 -11.09
C TYR A 103 0.35 0.05 -11.24
N ASP A 104 -0.14 1.24 -11.54
CA ASP A 104 0.71 2.43 -11.58
C ASP A 104 1.38 2.68 -10.23
N ILE A 105 0.62 2.50 -9.16
CA ILE A 105 1.07 2.71 -7.78
C ILE A 105 0.78 1.46 -6.94
N VAL A 106 1.79 0.95 -6.26
CA VAL A 106 1.65 -0.09 -5.23
C VAL A 106 1.98 0.51 -3.88
N LEU A 107 1.11 0.31 -2.90
CA LEU A 107 1.26 0.79 -1.52
C LEU A 107 1.48 -0.40 -0.58
N PHE A 108 2.50 -0.31 0.27
CA PHE A 108 2.83 -1.29 1.29
C PHE A 108 3.05 -0.59 2.63
N VAL A 109 1.95 -0.19 3.27
CA VAL A 109 1.91 0.79 4.37
C VAL A 109 1.61 0.13 5.70
N GLY A 110 2.55 0.20 6.65
CA GLY A 110 2.33 -0.29 8.03
C GLY A 110 2.15 -1.81 8.16
N VAL A 111 2.66 -2.59 7.21
CA VAL A 111 2.45 -4.04 7.14
C VAL A 111 3.73 -4.85 7.37
N LEU A 112 4.87 -4.41 6.82
CA LEU A 112 6.11 -5.17 6.80
C LEU A 112 6.53 -5.67 8.19
N HIS A 113 6.51 -4.81 9.20
CA HIS A 113 6.90 -5.14 10.57
C HIS A 113 6.01 -6.23 11.22
N LYS A 114 4.76 -6.37 10.77
CA LYS A 114 3.86 -7.44 11.23
C LYS A 114 4.23 -8.75 10.56
N LEU A 115 4.47 -8.73 9.26
CA LEU A 115 4.85 -9.91 8.49
C LEU A 115 6.22 -10.47 8.89
N LYS A 116 7.19 -9.59 9.20
CA LYS A 116 8.52 -10.00 9.70
C LYS A 116 8.47 -10.88 10.95
N ARG A 117 7.44 -10.73 11.77
CA ARG A 117 7.29 -11.51 13.01
C ARG A 117 6.82 -12.95 12.78
N VAL A 118 6.20 -13.21 11.64
CA VAL A 118 5.49 -14.47 11.40
C VAL A 118 5.89 -15.17 10.10
N MET A 119 6.58 -14.48 9.20
CA MET A 119 7.00 -15.05 7.91
C MET A 119 8.47 -15.46 7.90
N PRO A 120 8.83 -16.57 7.24
CA PRO A 120 10.23 -16.86 6.92
C PRO A 120 10.82 -15.72 6.07
N PRO A 121 12.07 -15.28 6.33
CA PRO A 121 12.69 -14.15 5.63
C PRO A 121 12.67 -14.28 4.10
N LYS A 122 12.89 -15.50 3.58
CA LYS A 122 12.86 -15.75 2.13
C LYS A 122 11.48 -15.51 1.53
N VAL A 123 10.41 -15.99 2.19
CA VAL A 123 9.03 -15.84 1.70
C VAL A 123 8.62 -14.37 1.73
N LEU A 124 9.04 -13.63 2.77
CA LEU A 124 8.81 -12.19 2.85
C LEU A 124 9.56 -11.43 1.75
N ALA A 125 10.82 -11.79 1.48
CA ALA A 125 11.59 -11.20 0.38
C ALA A 125 10.94 -11.46 -0.98
N ASP A 126 10.45 -12.67 -1.22
CA ASP A 126 9.75 -13.03 -2.46
C ASP A 126 8.41 -12.26 -2.58
N LEU A 127 7.72 -12.00 -1.46
CA LEU A 127 6.52 -11.15 -1.45
C LEU A 127 6.87 -9.71 -1.85
N VAL A 128 7.89 -9.10 -1.22
CA VAL A 128 8.31 -7.71 -1.54
C VAL A 128 8.76 -7.61 -3.00
N LEU A 129 9.50 -8.58 -3.50
CA LEU A 129 9.88 -8.66 -4.92
C LEU A 129 8.64 -8.67 -5.83
N SER A 130 7.66 -9.50 -5.52
CA SER A 130 6.40 -9.57 -6.27
C SER A 130 5.64 -8.23 -6.26
N LEU A 131 5.66 -7.48 -5.15
CA LEU A 131 5.06 -6.15 -5.10
C LEU A 131 5.81 -5.16 -6.02
N GLY A 132 7.14 -5.22 -6.03
CA GLY A 132 7.97 -4.44 -6.95
C GLY A 132 7.66 -4.75 -8.42
N GLU A 133 7.52 -6.03 -8.79
CA GLU A 133 7.18 -6.45 -10.16
C GLU A 133 5.79 -5.99 -10.61
N ARG A 134 4.85 -5.86 -9.67
CA ARG A 134 3.50 -5.33 -9.93
C ARG A 134 3.45 -3.82 -10.11
N SER A 135 4.47 -3.09 -9.67
CA SER A 135 4.53 -1.64 -9.76
C SER A 135 4.99 -1.20 -11.15
N LEU A 136 4.13 -0.47 -11.88
CA LEU A 136 4.45 0.09 -13.19
C LEU A 136 5.23 1.41 -13.07
N LYS A 137 4.93 2.23 -12.06
CA LYS A 137 5.51 3.56 -11.89
C LYS A 137 6.10 3.77 -10.49
N TYR A 138 5.29 3.55 -9.44
CA TYR A 138 5.70 3.88 -8.07
C TYR A 138 5.35 2.77 -7.09
N LEU A 139 6.25 2.54 -6.13
CA LEU A 139 5.96 1.78 -4.93
C LEU A 139 6.21 2.67 -3.71
N GLY A 140 5.17 2.86 -2.90
CA GLY A 140 5.23 3.59 -1.64
C GLY A 140 5.21 2.66 -0.45
N TRP A 141 6.12 2.87 0.50
CA TRP A 141 6.23 2.11 1.72
C TRP A 141 6.42 3.03 2.92
N ASN A 142 5.85 2.66 4.06
CA ASN A 142 6.26 3.18 5.35
C ASN A 142 6.45 2.05 6.37
N GLY A 143 7.36 2.28 7.29
CA GLY A 143 7.74 1.31 8.30
C GLY A 143 8.79 1.85 9.26
N TYR A 144 9.69 1.00 9.68
CA TYR A 144 10.76 1.35 10.61
C TYR A 144 12.11 1.47 9.89
N VAL A 145 13.00 2.33 10.40
CA VAL A 145 14.31 2.59 9.80
C VAL A 145 15.14 1.31 9.63
N GLU A 146 15.05 0.38 10.56
CA GLU A 146 15.74 -0.91 10.48
C GLU A 146 15.27 -1.84 9.36
N ASP A 147 14.16 -1.52 8.72
CA ASP A 147 13.60 -2.29 7.59
C ASP A 147 14.00 -1.73 6.22
N LEU A 148 14.63 -0.56 6.17
CA LEU A 148 14.93 0.14 4.92
C LEU A 148 15.88 -0.65 4.02
N ASP A 149 16.97 -1.19 4.58
CA ASP A 149 17.95 -1.97 3.82
C ASP A 149 17.28 -3.21 3.20
N PHE A 150 16.43 -3.89 3.97
CA PHE A 150 15.67 -5.02 3.45
C PHE A 150 14.76 -4.62 2.28
N MET A 151 14.10 -3.47 2.34
CA MET A 151 13.26 -2.97 1.25
C MET A 151 14.10 -2.58 0.03
N ASP A 152 15.22 -1.88 0.22
CA ASP A 152 16.13 -1.49 -0.87
C ASP A 152 16.73 -2.71 -1.57
N ASP A 153 17.20 -3.71 -0.83
CA ASP A 153 17.78 -4.93 -1.40
C ASP A 153 16.77 -5.66 -2.30
N ASN A 154 15.52 -5.74 -1.88
CA ASN A 154 14.51 -6.45 -2.67
C ASN A 154 13.93 -5.60 -3.82
N LEU A 155 13.78 -4.29 -3.64
CA LEU A 155 13.16 -3.42 -4.65
C LEU A 155 14.16 -2.83 -5.63
N THR A 156 15.35 -2.43 -5.19
CA THR A 156 16.34 -1.78 -6.05
C THR A 156 17.27 -2.79 -6.72
N GLN A 157 17.75 -3.78 -5.96
CA GLN A 157 18.75 -4.72 -6.48
C GLN A 157 18.11 -5.90 -7.23
N ARG A 158 16.95 -6.40 -6.77
CA ARG A 158 16.30 -7.59 -7.33
C ARG A 158 15.17 -7.27 -8.31
N THR A 159 14.59 -6.05 -8.28
CA THR A 159 13.51 -5.65 -9.18
C THR A 159 14.05 -4.73 -10.27
N ALA A 160 13.98 -5.18 -11.52
CA ALA A 160 14.49 -4.40 -12.64
C ALA A 160 13.82 -3.02 -12.76
N GLY A 161 14.63 -1.98 -12.83
CA GLY A 161 14.19 -0.60 -13.08
C GLY A 161 13.61 0.16 -11.90
N LEU A 162 13.44 -0.42 -10.71
CA LEU A 162 13.02 0.32 -9.52
C LEU A 162 14.23 0.98 -8.83
N ARG A 163 14.10 2.26 -8.54
CA ARG A 163 15.11 3.03 -7.77
C ARG A 163 14.40 3.88 -6.73
N ARG A 164 14.96 3.94 -5.51
CA ARG A 164 14.45 4.82 -4.46
C ARG A 164 14.70 6.27 -4.84
N ILE A 165 13.63 7.07 -4.83
CA ILE A 165 13.66 8.50 -5.18
C ILE A 165 13.30 9.41 -4.00
N HIS A 166 12.71 8.87 -2.94
CA HIS A 166 12.27 9.63 -1.79
C HIS A 166 12.48 8.84 -0.50
N LEU A 167 12.88 9.55 0.54
CA LEU A 167 12.98 9.08 1.91
C LEU A 167 12.57 10.22 2.82
N SER A 168 11.64 9.97 3.74
CA SER A 168 11.26 10.93 4.78
C SER A 168 11.20 10.25 6.14
N GLU A 169 11.66 10.95 7.15
CA GLU A 169 11.54 10.53 8.55
C GLU A 169 10.29 11.16 9.16
N PHE A 170 9.59 10.39 9.97
CA PHE A 170 8.48 10.88 10.79
C PHE A 170 8.54 10.19 12.15
N ALA A 171 8.18 10.90 13.20
CA ALA A 171 8.18 10.43 14.60
C ALA A 171 8.95 9.13 14.81
N ALA A 172 10.25 9.24 15.07
CA ALA A 172 11.17 8.11 15.18
C ALA A 172 10.56 6.91 15.93
N PRO A 173 10.77 5.66 15.49
CA PRO A 173 11.68 5.23 14.42
C PRO A 173 11.04 5.11 13.02
N GLY A 174 9.94 5.81 12.74
CA GLY A 174 9.18 5.69 11.51
C GLY A 174 9.83 6.41 10.33
N ILE A 175 9.82 5.76 9.17
CA ILE A 175 10.25 6.32 7.89
C ILE A 175 9.27 5.95 6.79
N ALA A 176 9.26 6.75 5.72
CA ALA A 176 8.57 6.44 4.48
C ALA A 176 9.53 6.57 3.30
N ALA A 177 9.38 5.70 2.33
CA ALA A 177 10.20 5.69 1.12
C ALA A 177 9.34 5.43 -0.12
N VAL A 178 9.79 5.98 -1.24
CA VAL A 178 9.17 5.78 -2.55
C VAL A 178 10.22 5.30 -3.54
N TRP A 179 9.89 4.24 -4.24
CA TRP A 179 10.65 3.75 -5.40
C TRP A 179 9.88 4.09 -6.67
N LYS A 180 10.61 4.53 -7.68
CA LYS A 180 10.10 4.82 -9.03
C LYS A 180 10.72 3.86 -10.03
N ARG A 181 9.92 3.42 -10.99
CA ARG A 181 10.38 2.64 -12.14
C ARG A 181 10.88 3.55 -13.25
N PHE A 182 12.05 3.21 -13.81
CA PHE A 182 12.70 3.90 -14.93
C PHE A 182 12.79 2.99 -16.16
#